data_8b0761d6404c6ca63197d7a9cf0a2dc3
#
_entry.id   8b0761d6404c6ca63197d7a9cf0a2dc3
#
_cell.length_a   1.000
_cell.length_b   1.000
_cell.length_c   1.000
_cell.angle_alpha   90.00
_cell.angle_beta   90.00
_cell.angle_gamma   90.00
#
_symmetry.space_group_name_H-M   'P 1'
#
loop_
_entity.id
_entity.type
_entity.pdbx_description
1 polymer ?
#
loop_
_entity_poly.entity_id
_entity_poly.type
_entity_poly.pdbx_seq_one_letter_code
_entity_poly.pdbx_strand_id
1 'polypeptide(L)'
;MAPDQIEVERKYSAGDGVEAIARRVADLGGSEIGSVAFTDTYYDTPECALTSNDVWLRRRDEKWEIKVPIAGDARRSGGERTVFREVEGAAGCLDELEKVLGTGEAEVSSGTKRDESDELRLERFAASKAVAPFASFATTRAKFSLDGASIDVDCASFGHTVVEVEVLCGDANEVPAAEEKVNAVAAKLKLTEIGATGGKLETFLRKNCPKHLEALVANGILKP
;
A
#
# COMPACT_ATOMS: atom_id res chain seq x y z
N MET A 1 -18.55 5.53 -9.22
CA MET A 1 -17.37 4.89 -8.60
C MET A 1 -16.24 4.95 -9.61
N ALA A 2 -15.05 5.40 -9.22
CA ALA A 2 -13.88 5.18 -10.06
C ALA A 2 -13.72 3.66 -10.21
N PRO A 3 -13.30 3.16 -11.39
CA PRO A 3 -13.03 1.73 -11.53
C PRO A 3 -11.90 1.36 -10.56
N ASP A 4 -12.03 0.18 -9.93
CA ASP A 4 -10.95 -0.40 -9.13
C ASP A 4 -9.68 -0.43 -9.98
N GLN A 5 -8.63 0.21 -9.51
CA GLN A 5 -7.36 0.25 -10.22
C GLN A 5 -6.45 -0.86 -9.72
N ILE A 6 -5.78 -1.52 -10.66
CA ILE A 6 -4.72 -2.49 -10.36
C ILE A 6 -3.40 -1.73 -10.35
N GLU A 7 -2.76 -1.73 -9.20
CA GLU A 7 -1.44 -1.15 -9.02
C GLU A 7 -0.36 -2.22 -9.17
N VAL A 8 0.56 -1.99 -10.09
CA VAL A 8 1.78 -2.78 -10.25
C VAL A 8 2.93 -1.94 -9.79
N GLU A 9 3.48 -2.22 -8.61
CA GLU A 9 4.55 -1.43 -8.01
C GLU A 9 5.78 -2.28 -7.69
N ARG A 10 6.95 -1.65 -7.68
CA ARG A 10 8.18 -2.19 -7.11
C ARG A 10 8.92 -1.15 -6.31
N LYS A 11 9.51 -1.61 -5.22
CA LYS A 11 10.29 -0.79 -4.30
C LYS A 11 11.78 -0.95 -4.52
N TYR A 12 12.49 0.17 -4.45
CA TYR A 12 13.93 0.24 -4.70
C TYR A 12 14.62 1.06 -3.61
N SER A 13 15.93 0.83 -3.45
CA SER A 13 16.74 1.65 -2.57
C SER A 13 16.87 3.07 -3.12
N ALA A 14 16.77 4.06 -2.24
CA ALA A 14 16.99 5.47 -2.57
C ALA A 14 18.48 5.89 -2.42
N GLY A 15 19.40 4.95 -2.49
CA GLY A 15 20.82 5.08 -2.14
C GLY A 15 21.51 6.41 -2.47
N ASP A 16 21.15 7.04 -3.61
CA ASP A 16 21.74 8.31 -4.05
C ASP A 16 20.92 9.55 -3.65
N GLY A 17 19.77 9.35 -2.98
CA GLY A 17 18.86 10.42 -2.54
C GLY A 17 17.95 11.00 -3.64
N VAL A 18 17.03 11.87 -3.21
CA VAL A 18 15.97 12.43 -4.05
C VAL A 18 16.54 13.24 -5.23
N GLU A 19 17.55 14.08 -4.98
CA GLU A 19 18.13 14.97 -5.98
C GLU A 19 18.84 14.20 -7.12
N ALA A 20 19.46 13.06 -6.81
CA ALA A 20 20.10 12.24 -7.83
C ALA A 20 19.06 11.54 -8.71
N ILE A 21 17.96 11.09 -8.13
CA ILE A 21 16.84 10.48 -8.86
C ILE A 21 16.17 11.53 -9.73
N ALA A 22 15.89 12.73 -9.21
CA ALA A 22 15.31 13.84 -9.95
C ALA A 22 16.16 14.18 -11.20
N ARG A 23 17.49 14.27 -11.05
CA ARG A 23 18.40 14.52 -12.19
C ARG A 23 18.32 13.43 -13.24
N ARG A 24 18.36 12.14 -12.82
CA ARG A 24 18.26 11.02 -13.77
C ARG A 24 16.92 11.00 -14.51
N VAL A 25 15.83 11.32 -13.83
CA VAL A 25 14.50 11.44 -14.46
C VAL A 25 14.53 12.55 -15.53
N ALA A 26 15.06 13.73 -15.18
CA ALA A 26 15.18 14.86 -16.12
C ALA A 26 16.09 14.53 -17.32
N ASP A 27 17.27 13.93 -17.08
CA ASP A 27 18.21 13.52 -18.13
C ASP A 27 17.60 12.51 -19.12
N LEU A 28 16.62 11.74 -18.67
CA LEU A 28 15.89 10.76 -19.48
C LEU A 28 14.61 11.33 -20.13
N GLY A 29 14.35 12.63 -19.96
CA GLY A 29 13.17 13.30 -20.53
C GLY A 29 11.88 13.08 -19.72
N GLY A 30 11.97 12.62 -18.48
CA GLY A 30 10.87 12.56 -17.55
C GLY A 30 10.56 13.93 -16.93
N SER A 31 9.55 14.00 -16.10
CA SER A 31 9.04 15.22 -15.48
C SER A 31 8.91 15.11 -13.98
N GLU A 32 9.21 16.19 -13.28
CA GLU A 32 8.81 16.37 -11.88
C GLU A 32 7.33 16.77 -11.84
N ILE A 33 6.55 16.07 -11.03
CA ILE A 33 5.11 16.31 -10.84
C ILE A 33 4.89 17.23 -9.64
N GLY A 34 5.74 17.11 -8.62
CA GLY A 34 5.66 17.91 -7.40
C GLY A 34 5.98 17.13 -6.13
N SER A 35 5.60 17.68 -5.00
CA SER A 35 5.81 17.05 -3.70
C SER A 35 4.53 17.12 -2.87
N VAL A 36 4.32 16.08 -2.05
CA VAL A 36 3.17 15.98 -1.12
C VAL A 36 3.66 15.42 0.20
N ALA A 37 3.04 15.87 1.29
CA ALA A 37 3.22 15.28 2.61
C ALA A 37 1.89 14.70 3.09
N PHE A 38 1.93 13.53 3.72
CA PHE A 38 0.77 12.84 4.26
C PHE A 38 1.16 11.96 5.45
N THR A 39 0.17 11.56 6.23
CA THR A 39 0.32 10.60 7.31
C THR A 39 -0.47 9.34 6.98
N ASP A 40 0.20 8.20 6.99
CA ASP A 40 -0.44 6.89 6.89
C ASP A 40 -0.61 6.31 8.29
N THR A 41 -1.84 5.89 8.61
CA THR A 41 -2.14 5.08 9.78
C THR A 41 -2.70 3.74 9.33
N TYR A 42 -2.06 2.65 9.70
CA TYR A 42 -2.43 1.28 9.33
C TYR A 42 -3.22 0.61 10.44
N TYR A 43 -4.20 -0.20 10.06
CA TYR A 43 -5.16 -0.84 10.96
C TYR A 43 -5.20 -2.34 10.75
N ASP A 44 -5.34 -3.09 11.86
CA ASP A 44 -5.55 -4.54 11.84
C ASP A 44 -6.25 -4.99 13.13
N THR A 45 -6.67 -6.25 13.17
CA THR A 45 -7.08 -6.90 14.40
C THR A 45 -5.88 -7.26 15.29
N PRO A 46 -6.08 -7.53 16.59
CA PRO A 46 -4.99 -7.99 17.47
C PRO A 46 -4.31 -9.29 16.98
N GLU A 47 -5.05 -10.13 16.23
CA GLU A 47 -4.56 -11.39 15.66
C GLU A 47 -3.93 -11.20 14.27
N CYS A 48 -3.79 -9.96 13.80
CA CYS A 48 -3.26 -9.62 12.47
C CYS A 48 -4.07 -10.26 11.33
N ALA A 49 -5.40 -10.31 11.45
CA ALA A 49 -6.24 -11.03 10.50
C ALA A 49 -6.26 -10.42 9.10
N LEU A 50 -6.07 -9.10 8.96
CA LEU A 50 -5.98 -8.44 7.66
C LEU A 50 -4.61 -8.68 7.03
N THR A 51 -3.56 -8.25 7.70
CA THR A 51 -2.20 -8.29 7.15
C THR A 51 -1.68 -9.71 6.93
N SER A 52 -2.10 -10.70 7.74
CA SER A 52 -1.81 -12.11 7.51
C SER A 52 -2.45 -12.68 6.23
N ASN A 53 -3.46 -12.02 5.70
CA ASN A 53 -4.08 -12.32 4.41
C ASN A 53 -3.59 -11.39 3.28
N ASP A 54 -2.50 -10.64 3.53
CA ASP A 54 -1.93 -9.66 2.58
C ASP A 54 -2.91 -8.52 2.23
N VAL A 55 -3.79 -8.20 3.17
CA VAL A 55 -4.76 -7.11 3.08
C VAL A 55 -4.30 -5.94 3.95
N TRP A 56 -4.22 -4.75 3.36
CA TRP A 56 -3.60 -3.59 3.99
C TRP A 56 -4.59 -2.44 4.08
N LEU A 57 -5.25 -2.30 5.24
CA LEU A 57 -6.14 -1.18 5.53
C LEU A 57 -5.33 -0.02 6.09
N ARG A 58 -5.47 1.15 5.48
CA ARG A 58 -4.88 2.39 6.00
C ARG A 58 -5.86 3.56 5.93
N ARG A 59 -5.59 4.55 6.76
CA ARG A 59 -6.13 5.89 6.62
C ARG A 59 -4.97 6.82 6.27
N ARG A 60 -5.00 7.38 5.07
CA ARG A 60 -4.05 8.39 4.62
C ARG A 60 -4.66 9.76 4.84
N ASP A 61 -4.12 10.50 5.83
CA ASP A 61 -4.74 11.69 6.38
C ASP A 61 -6.21 11.40 6.76
N GLU A 62 -7.18 11.90 5.99
CA GLU A 62 -8.61 11.68 6.24
C GLU A 62 -9.25 10.62 5.34
N LYS A 63 -8.49 10.00 4.42
CA LYS A 63 -9.04 9.07 3.43
C LYS A 63 -8.75 7.61 3.80
N TRP A 64 -9.77 6.79 3.73
CA TRP A 64 -9.66 5.35 3.86
C TRP A 64 -9.23 4.72 2.54
N GLU A 65 -8.27 3.83 2.60
CA GLU A 65 -7.73 3.08 1.48
C GLU A 65 -7.46 1.63 1.93
N ILE A 66 -7.74 0.67 1.06
CA ILE A 66 -7.43 -0.74 1.30
C ILE A 66 -6.78 -1.35 0.06
N LYS A 67 -5.64 -2.01 0.26
CA LYS A 67 -4.99 -2.82 -0.76
C LYS A 67 -5.32 -4.28 -0.52
N VAL A 68 -5.84 -4.95 -1.55
CA VAL A 68 -6.19 -6.36 -1.51
C VAL A 68 -5.45 -7.14 -2.60
N PRO A 69 -5.03 -8.38 -2.32
CA PRO A 69 -4.37 -9.21 -3.32
C PRO A 69 -5.34 -9.58 -4.46
N ILE A 70 -4.83 -9.64 -5.69
CA ILE A 70 -5.61 -10.10 -6.82
C ILE A 70 -5.67 -11.63 -6.80
N ALA A 71 -6.87 -12.20 -6.97
CA ALA A 71 -7.07 -13.63 -7.02
C ALA A 71 -6.27 -14.27 -8.18
N GLY A 72 -5.53 -15.34 -7.89
CA GLY A 72 -4.72 -16.06 -8.88
C GLY A 72 -3.30 -15.49 -9.08
N ASP A 73 -2.99 -14.33 -8.50
CA ASP A 73 -1.62 -13.82 -8.52
C ASP A 73 -0.78 -14.56 -7.47
N ALA A 74 0.26 -15.25 -7.93
CA ALA A 74 1.20 -15.92 -7.04
C ALA A 74 2.13 -14.91 -6.37
N ARG A 75 2.35 -15.07 -5.06
CA ARG A 75 3.42 -14.32 -4.37
C ARG A 75 4.76 -14.58 -5.05
N ARG A 76 5.55 -13.53 -5.24
CA ARG A 76 6.92 -13.69 -5.76
C ARG A 76 7.77 -14.51 -4.79
N SER A 77 8.81 -15.16 -5.33
CA SER A 77 9.80 -15.86 -4.53
C SER A 77 10.35 -14.90 -3.47
N GLY A 78 10.07 -15.19 -2.21
CA GLY A 78 10.45 -14.35 -1.08
C GLY A 78 9.31 -13.60 -0.39
N GLY A 79 8.05 -13.87 -0.73
CA GLY A 79 6.90 -13.37 0.04
C GLY A 79 6.39 -11.98 -0.34
N GLU A 80 7.08 -11.21 -1.16
CA GLU A 80 6.61 -9.90 -1.59
C GLU A 80 5.67 -10.02 -2.80
N ARG A 81 4.47 -9.49 -2.63
CA ARG A 81 3.55 -9.22 -3.72
C ARG A 81 3.76 -7.79 -4.20
N THR A 82 3.68 -7.57 -5.49
CA THR A 82 3.86 -6.25 -6.11
C THR A 82 2.66 -5.82 -6.93
N VAL A 83 1.57 -6.59 -6.87
CA VAL A 83 0.34 -6.34 -7.62
C VAL A 83 -0.84 -6.40 -6.65
N PHE A 84 -1.54 -5.29 -6.53
CA PHE A 84 -2.69 -5.13 -5.65
C PHE A 84 -3.82 -4.45 -6.39
N ARG A 85 -5.04 -4.74 -5.98
CA ARG A 85 -6.18 -3.89 -6.25
C ARG A 85 -6.30 -2.90 -5.11
N GLU A 86 -6.22 -1.62 -5.40
CA GLU A 86 -6.43 -0.54 -4.44
C GLU A 86 -7.87 -0.05 -4.51
N VAL A 87 -8.51 0.04 -3.35
CA VAL A 87 -9.88 0.51 -3.20
C VAL A 87 -9.87 1.72 -2.28
N GLU A 88 -10.38 2.83 -2.77
CA GLU A 88 -10.47 4.09 -2.03
C GLU A 88 -11.89 4.34 -1.51
N GLY A 89 -11.95 5.00 -0.36
CA GLY A 89 -13.19 5.43 0.28
C GLY A 89 -13.79 4.41 1.23
N ALA A 90 -14.54 4.92 2.20
CA ALA A 90 -15.04 4.12 3.32
C ALA A 90 -15.99 2.99 2.90
N ALA A 91 -16.87 3.24 1.92
CA ALA A 91 -17.79 2.21 1.44
C ALA A 91 -17.06 1.01 0.85
N GLY A 92 -16.10 1.26 -0.08
CA GLY A 92 -15.33 0.20 -0.69
C GLY A 92 -14.43 -0.52 0.31
N CYS A 93 -13.82 0.19 1.24
CA CYS A 93 -13.04 -0.41 2.33
C CYS A 93 -13.90 -1.32 3.21
N LEU A 94 -15.13 -0.93 3.54
CA LEU A 94 -16.07 -1.75 4.31
C LEU A 94 -16.39 -3.05 3.58
N ASP A 95 -16.72 -2.98 2.29
CA ASP A 95 -17.03 -4.16 1.48
C ASP A 95 -15.86 -5.18 1.47
N GLU A 96 -14.62 -4.71 1.41
CA GLU A 96 -13.44 -5.58 1.46
C GLU A 96 -13.20 -6.15 2.86
N LEU A 97 -13.38 -5.36 3.92
CA LEU A 97 -13.26 -5.84 5.29
C LEU A 97 -14.27 -6.93 5.62
N GLU A 98 -15.52 -6.79 5.17
CA GLU A 98 -16.57 -7.79 5.35
C GLU A 98 -16.22 -9.13 4.69
N LYS A 99 -15.53 -9.10 3.52
CA LYS A 99 -15.06 -10.33 2.86
C LYS A 99 -13.99 -11.05 3.67
N VAL A 100 -13.10 -10.32 4.33
CA VAL A 100 -11.98 -10.91 5.10
C VAL A 100 -12.41 -11.31 6.51
N LEU A 101 -13.13 -10.43 7.21
CA LEU A 101 -13.46 -10.59 8.62
C LEU A 101 -14.86 -11.22 8.86
N GLY A 102 -15.57 -11.49 7.77
CA GLY A 102 -16.96 -11.96 7.81
C GLY A 102 -17.93 -10.82 8.15
N THR A 103 -19.12 -10.90 7.57
CA THR A 103 -20.23 -10.02 7.95
C THR A 103 -20.49 -10.25 9.43
N GLY A 104 -20.31 -9.21 10.26
CA GLY A 104 -20.69 -9.31 11.67
C GLY A 104 -22.17 -9.63 11.77
N GLU A 105 -22.57 -10.44 12.76
CA GLU A 105 -23.92 -10.36 13.30
C GLU A 105 -24.10 -8.98 13.95
N ALA A 106 -24.02 -7.92 13.15
CA ALA A 106 -24.65 -6.66 13.52
C ALA A 106 -26.12 -7.03 13.54
N GLU A 107 -26.68 -7.16 14.77
CA GLU A 107 -28.11 -7.20 14.97
C GLU A 107 -28.73 -6.23 13.96
N VAL A 108 -29.52 -6.79 13.04
CA VAL A 108 -30.51 -6.05 12.31
C VAL A 108 -31.54 -5.60 13.35
N SER A 109 -31.12 -4.69 14.24
CA SER A 109 -32.06 -3.86 14.94
C SER A 109 -32.67 -3.01 13.84
N SER A 110 -33.89 -3.35 13.48
CA SER A 110 -34.77 -2.73 12.51
C SER A 110 -34.90 -1.23 12.77
N GLY A 111 -33.94 -0.49 12.26
CA GLY A 111 -33.79 0.95 12.44
C GLY A 111 -32.53 1.44 11.76
N THR A 112 -32.27 1.01 10.51
CA THR A 112 -31.26 1.66 9.65
C THR A 112 -31.68 3.11 9.52
N LYS A 113 -31.00 3.97 10.28
CA LYS A 113 -31.07 5.41 10.03
C LYS A 113 -30.57 5.58 8.60
N ARG A 114 -31.46 5.99 7.72
CA ARG A 114 -31.22 6.25 6.27
C ARG A 114 -30.17 7.33 5.99
N ASP A 115 -29.46 7.81 7.03
CA ASP A 115 -28.56 8.97 7.00
C ASP A 115 -27.18 8.69 7.62
N GLU A 116 -26.77 7.43 7.83
CA GLU A 116 -25.44 7.15 8.36
C GLU A 116 -24.40 7.22 7.24
N SER A 117 -23.32 8.00 7.45
CA SER A 117 -22.23 8.09 6.46
C SER A 117 -21.46 6.78 6.35
N ASP A 118 -20.83 6.54 5.21
CA ASP A 118 -20.03 5.34 4.99
C ASP A 118 -18.84 5.29 5.94
N GLU A 119 -18.26 6.42 6.33
CA GLU A 119 -17.20 6.52 7.34
C GLU A 119 -17.67 5.97 8.69
N LEU A 120 -18.82 6.40 9.18
CA LEU A 120 -19.38 5.90 10.45
C LEU A 120 -19.68 4.39 10.39
N ARG A 121 -20.17 3.91 9.26
CA ARG A 121 -20.43 2.47 9.06
C ARG A 121 -19.13 1.66 9.12
N LEU A 122 -18.08 2.12 8.41
CA LEU A 122 -16.76 1.51 8.43
C LEU A 122 -16.17 1.51 9.85
N GLU A 123 -16.18 2.67 10.53
CA GLU A 123 -15.61 2.80 11.87
C GLU A 123 -16.33 1.90 12.88
N ARG A 124 -17.66 1.82 12.81
CA ARG A 124 -18.45 0.92 13.65
C ARG A 124 -18.14 -0.55 13.37
N PHE A 125 -18.06 -0.94 12.11
CA PHE A 125 -17.68 -2.30 11.71
C PHE A 125 -16.27 -2.63 12.23
N ALA A 126 -15.31 -1.76 11.98
CA ALA A 126 -13.92 -1.90 12.45
C ALA A 126 -13.87 -2.09 13.97
N ALA A 127 -14.60 -1.26 14.73
CA ALA A 127 -14.69 -1.38 16.18
C ALA A 127 -15.31 -2.72 16.60
N SER A 128 -16.36 -3.21 15.92
CA SER A 128 -17.00 -4.50 16.22
C SER A 128 -16.09 -5.70 16.01
N LYS A 129 -15.10 -5.57 15.15
CA LYS A 129 -14.08 -6.59 14.82
C LYS A 129 -12.73 -6.33 15.52
N ALA A 130 -12.69 -5.41 16.49
CA ALA A 130 -11.47 -4.99 17.18
C ALA A 130 -10.34 -4.53 16.24
N VAL A 131 -10.68 -4.02 15.06
CA VAL A 131 -9.70 -3.41 14.15
C VAL A 131 -9.25 -2.07 14.74
N ALA A 132 -7.95 -1.94 14.97
CA ALA A 132 -7.34 -0.80 15.64
C ALA A 132 -6.02 -0.39 14.96
N PRO A 133 -5.56 0.85 15.16
CA PRO A 133 -4.30 1.29 14.58
C PRO A 133 -3.12 0.55 15.21
N PHE A 134 -2.17 0.08 14.38
CA PHE A 134 -0.93 -0.58 14.83
C PHE A 134 0.34 0.12 14.36
N ALA A 135 0.28 0.95 13.32
CA ALA A 135 1.41 1.72 12.81
C ALA A 135 0.93 3.08 12.31
N SER A 136 1.69 4.14 12.61
CA SER A 136 1.42 5.47 12.07
C SER A 136 2.71 6.23 11.85
N PHE A 137 2.88 6.84 10.66
CA PHE A 137 4.04 7.67 10.33
C PHE A 137 3.73 8.64 9.19
N ALA A 138 4.39 9.80 9.25
CA ALA A 138 4.33 10.78 8.18
C ALA A 138 5.35 10.44 7.08
N THR A 139 5.01 10.82 5.84
CA THR A 139 5.86 10.67 4.65
C THR A 139 5.87 11.98 3.88
N THR A 140 7.04 12.41 3.43
CA THR A 140 7.18 13.41 2.36
C THR A 140 7.53 12.68 1.09
N ARG A 141 6.74 12.86 0.05
CA ARG A 141 6.85 12.17 -1.25
C ARG A 141 7.19 13.18 -2.34
N ALA A 142 8.32 12.98 -3.02
CA ALA A 142 8.60 13.65 -4.28
C ALA A 142 8.10 12.75 -5.43
N LYS A 143 7.33 13.33 -6.34
CA LYS A 143 6.65 12.62 -7.43
C LYS A 143 7.23 13.00 -8.78
N PHE A 144 7.52 11.97 -9.57
CA PHE A 144 8.04 12.11 -10.94
C PHE A 144 7.27 11.20 -11.88
N SER A 145 7.41 11.46 -13.19
CA SER A 145 6.93 10.55 -14.24
C SER A 145 8.02 10.30 -15.29
N LEU A 146 8.09 9.07 -15.79
CA LEU A 146 8.97 8.67 -16.88
C LEU A 146 8.34 7.50 -17.64
N ASP A 147 8.25 7.61 -18.97
CA ASP A 147 7.73 6.56 -19.86
C ASP A 147 6.35 5.99 -19.46
N GLY A 148 5.50 6.84 -18.85
CA GLY A 148 4.17 6.44 -18.40
C GLY A 148 4.15 5.59 -17.13
N ALA A 149 5.24 5.59 -16.36
CA ALA A 149 5.28 5.12 -14.98
C ALA A 149 5.36 6.31 -14.02
N SER A 150 4.80 6.15 -12.81
CA SER A 150 5.01 7.03 -11.67
C SER A 150 6.28 6.60 -10.94
N ILE A 151 7.08 7.56 -10.52
CA ILE A 151 8.24 7.34 -9.64
C ILE A 151 8.04 8.20 -8.41
N ASP A 152 7.90 7.57 -7.27
CA ASP A 152 7.69 8.22 -6.00
C ASP A 152 8.91 8.00 -5.10
N VAL A 153 9.50 9.10 -4.62
CA VAL A 153 10.60 9.04 -3.65
C VAL A 153 10.08 9.45 -2.29
N ASP A 154 9.95 8.49 -1.42
CA ASP A 154 9.33 8.64 -0.11
C ASP A 154 10.36 8.74 1.00
N CYS A 155 10.29 9.83 1.76
CA CYS A 155 11.06 10.04 2.98
C CYS A 155 10.11 9.92 4.20
N ALA A 156 10.17 8.82 4.90
CA ALA A 156 9.35 8.59 6.10
C ALA A 156 9.96 9.28 7.34
N SER A 157 9.10 9.77 8.23
CA SER A 157 9.47 10.53 9.42
C SER A 157 10.40 9.80 10.41
N PHE A 158 10.47 8.47 10.32
CA PHE A 158 11.37 7.64 11.13
C PHE A 158 12.73 7.37 10.46
N GLY A 159 13.10 8.12 9.40
CA GLY A 159 14.42 8.09 8.77
C GLY A 159 14.61 6.96 7.76
N HIS A 160 13.54 6.52 7.09
CA HIS A 160 13.61 5.56 5.98
C HIS A 160 13.24 6.24 4.67
N THR A 161 14.06 6.01 3.64
CA THR A 161 13.79 6.51 2.28
C THR A 161 13.71 5.36 1.30
N VAL A 162 12.66 5.36 0.46
CA VAL A 162 12.40 4.34 -0.54
C VAL A 162 11.97 4.97 -1.86
N VAL A 163 12.30 4.35 -2.97
CA VAL A 163 11.77 4.69 -4.30
C VAL A 163 10.74 3.66 -4.67
N GLU A 164 9.56 4.10 -5.07
CA GLU A 164 8.49 3.27 -5.61
C GLU A 164 8.35 3.58 -7.11
N VAL A 165 8.35 2.57 -7.96
CA VAL A 165 8.03 2.69 -9.39
C VAL A 165 6.74 1.94 -9.61
N GLU A 166 5.75 2.64 -10.16
CA GLU A 166 4.37 2.18 -10.22
C GLU A 166 3.79 2.39 -11.62
N VAL A 167 2.95 1.44 -12.05
CA VAL A 167 2.09 1.54 -13.24
C VAL A 167 0.69 1.11 -12.85
N LEU A 168 -0.32 1.94 -13.16
CA LEU A 168 -1.72 1.62 -12.96
C LEU A 168 -2.28 0.91 -14.18
N CYS A 169 -3.04 -0.15 -13.96
CA CYS A 169 -3.74 -0.94 -14.96
C CYS A 169 -5.24 -0.90 -14.73
N GLY A 170 -6.01 -0.92 -15.80
CA GLY A 170 -7.47 -1.06 -15.75
C GLY A 170 -7.93 -2.52 -15.72
N ASP A 171 -7.07 -3.46 -16.11
CA ASP A 171 -7.39 -4.88 -16.29
C ASP A 171 -6.20 -5.76 -15.90
N ALA A 172 -6.49 -6.94 -15.34
CA ALA A 172 -5.47 -7.93 -14.95
C ALA A 172 -4.62 -8.45 -16.14
N ASN A 173 -5.15 -8.42 -17.36
CA ASN A 173 -4.38 -8.79 -18.57
C ASN A 173 -3.25 -7.81 -18.89
N GLU A 174 -3.31 -6.57 -18.37
CA GLU A 174 -2.28 -5.55 -18.56
C GLU A 174 -1.10 -5.70 -17.58
N VAL A 175 -1.26 -6.48 -16.50
CA VAL A 175 -0.25 -6.65 -15.45
C VAL A 175 1.12 -7.07 -15.99
N PRO A 176 1.27 -8.06 -16.91
CA PRO A 176 2.59 -8.43 -17.43
C PRO A 176 3.31 -7.29 -18.14
N ALA A 177 2.58 -6.50 -18.95
CA ALA A 177 3.15 -5.35 -19.64
C ALA A 177 3.52 -4.20 -18.65
N ALA A 178 2.73 -4.01 -17.60
CA ALA A 178 3.04 -3.06 -16.55
C ALA A 178 4.28 -3.47 -15.76
N GLU A 179 4.44 -4.76 -15.44
CA GLU A 179 5.66 -5.27 -14.79
C GLU A 179 6.91 -5.06 -15.63
N GLU A 180 6.83 -5.32 -16.95
CA GLU A 180 7.94 -5.04 -17.88
C GLU A 180 8.28 -3.54 -17.89
N LYS A 181 7.27 -2.67 -17.89
CA LYS A 181 7.46 -1.22 -17.85
C LYS A 181 8.12 -0.76 -16.54
N VAL A 182 7.64 -1.24 -15.39
CA VAL A 182 8.25 -0.95 -14.07
C VAL A 182 9.73 -1.34 -14.08
N ASN A 183 10.06 -2.55 -14.55
CA ASN A 183 11.44 -3.03 -14.64
C ASN A 183 12.30 -2.19 -15.60
N ALA A 184 11.77 -1.83 -16.76
CA ALA A 184 12.47 -1.02 -17.76
C ALA A 184 12.79 0.38 -17.23
N VAL A 185 11.84 1.03 -16.56
CA VAL A 185 12.02 2.35 -15.94
C VAL A 185 13.05 2.29 -14.81
N ALA A 186 12.95 1.29 -13.93
CA ALA A 186 13.92 1.09 -12.85
C ALA A 186 15.34 0.88 -13.39
N ALA A 187 15.50 0.10 -14.46
CA ALA A 187 16.79 -0.13 -15.11
C ALA A 187 17.37 1.17 -15.72
N LYS A 188 16.56 1.98 -16.42
CA LYS A 188 16.97 3.29 -16.95
C LYS A 188 17.43 4.24 -15.85
N LEU A 189 16.72 4.26 -14.73
CA LEU A 189 17.05 5.04 -13.54
C LEU A 189 18.20 4.44 -12.72
N LYS A 190 18.72 3.28 -13.09
CA LYS A 190 19.77 2.54 -12.37
C LYS A 190 19.41 2.33 -10.88
N LEU A 191 18.14 2.04 -10.61
CA LEU A 191 17.68 1.77 -9.27
C LEU A 191 18.17 0.39 -8.82
N THR A 192 18.51 0.26 -7.55
CA THR A 192 18.94 -1.00 -6.94
C THR A 192 17.82 -1.57 -6.08
N GLU A 193 17.72 -2.88 -6.00
CA GLU A 193 16.73 -3.55 -5.15
C GLU A 193 16.86 -3.07 -3.70
N ILE A 194 15.72 -2.98 -3.01
CA ILE A 194 15.66 -2.48 -1.64
C ILE A 194 16.35 -3.42 -0.63
N GLY A 195 16.54 -4.68 -0.99
CA GLY A 195 17.18 -5.68 -0.15
C GLY A 195 16.38 -6.02 1.12
N ALA A 196 17.09 -6.36 2.19
CA ALA A 196 16.49 -6.76 3.46
C ALA A 196 15.84 -5.61 4.25
N THR A 197 15.98 -4.36 3.79
CA THR A 197 15.42 -3.20 4.50
C THR A 197 13.90 -3.12 4.33
N GLY A 198 13.39 -3.59 3.19
CA GLY A 198 11.96 -3.58 2.89
C GLY A 198 11.35 -2.20 2.65
N GLY A 199 10.03 -2.14 2.46
CA GLY A 199 9.28 -0.90 2.30
C GLY A 199 9.11 -0.13 3.62
N LYS A 200 8.43 1.02 3.55
CA LYS A 200 8.21 1.89 4.73
C LYS A 200 7.57 1.15 5.91
N LEU A 201 6.43 0.50 5.65
CA LEU A 201 5.71 -0.21 6.70
C LEU A 201 6.53 -1.37 7.29
N GLU A 202 7.17 -2.19 6.45
CA GLU A 202 8.03 -3.27 6.92
C GLU A 202 9.17 -2.74 7.82
N THR A 203 9.86 -1.68 7.37
CA THR A 203 10.92 -1.05 8.16
C THR A 203 10.39 -0.48 9.48
N PHE A 204 9.18 0.09 9.47
CA PHE A 204 8.53 0.57 10.69
C PHE A 204 8.22 -0.59 11.65
N LEU A 205 7.65 -1.69 11.13
CA LEU A 205 7.34 -2.88 11.93
C LEU A 205 8.58 -3.50 12.57
N ARG A 206 9.68 -3.62 11.82
CA ARG A 206 10.95 -4.13 12.34
C ARG A 206 11.47 -3.31 13.53
N LYS A 207 11.23 -2.01 13.53
CA LYS A 207 11.68 -1.11 14.60
C LYS A 207 10.71 -1.02 15.79
N ASN A 208 9.39 -1.06 15.53
CA ASN A 208 8.40 -0.62 16.50
C ASN A 208 7.37 -1.68 16.88
N CYS A 209 7.14 -2.69 16.02
CA CYS A 209 6.05 -3.66 16.18
C CYS A 209 6.55 -5.10 15.95
N PRO A 210 7.53 -5.61 16.75
CA PRO A 210 8.15 -6.91 16.49
C PRO A 210 7.16 -8.08 16.49
N LYS A 211 6.15 -8.06 17.35
CA LYS A 211 5.13 -9.11 17.40
C LYS A 211 4.28 -9.16 16.13
N HIS A 212 3.92 -8.01 15.57
CA HIS A 212 3.20 -7.93 14.30
C HIS A 212 4.08 -8.44 13.16
N LEU A 213 5.36 -8.03 13.13
CA LEU A 213 6.32 -8.56 12.16
C LEU A 213 6.47 -10.08 12.24
N GLU A 214 6.60 -10.65 13.43
CA GLU A 214 6.68 -12.09 13.64
C GLU A 214 5.46 -12.82 13.07
N ALA A 215 4.26 -12.28 13.26
CA ALA A 215 3.03 -12.85 12.69
C ALA A 215 3.07 -12.84 11.15
N LEU A 216 3.54 -11.74 10.53
CA LEU A 216 3.63 -11.63 9.07
C LEU A 216 4.69 -12.56 8.48
N VAL A 217 5.82 -12.72 9.16
CA VAL A 217 6.87 -13.69 8.76
C VAL A 217 6.36 -15.11 8.88
N ALA A 218 5.69 -15.46 9.98
CA ALA A 218 5.12 -16.79 10.18
C ALA A 218 4.08 -17.15 9.11
N ASN A 219 3.32 -16.17 8.60
CA ASN A 219 2.34 -16.35 7.52
C ASN A 219 2.95 -16.19 6.11
N GLY A 220 4.28 -16.00 6.00
CA GLY A 220 4.98 -15.87 4.72
C GLY A 220 4.64 -14.58 3.94
N ILE A 221 4.15 -13.54 4.64
CA ILE A 221 3.85 -12.23 4.05
C ILE A 221 5.13 -11.43 3.88
N LEU A 222 5.99 -11.44 4.91
CA LEU A 222 7.29 -10.78 4.90
C LEU A 222 8.43 -11.80 5.08
N LYS A 223 9.63 -11.40 4.71
CA LYS A 223 10.84 -12.19 4.96
C LYS A 223 11.32 -12.01 6.40
N PRO A 224 12.03 -12.99 6.96
CA PRO A 224 12.69 -12.89 8.27
C PRO A 224 13.67 -11.70 8.38
#